data_3a8ee519290dbe002feec54e33c98c56
#
_entry.id   3a8ee519290dbe002feec54e33c98c56
#
_cell.length_a   1.000
_cell.length_b   1.000
_cell.length_c   1.000
_cell.angle_alpha   90.00
_cell.angle_beta   90.00
_cell.angle_gamma   90.00
#
_symmetry.space_group_name_H-M   'P 1'
#
loop_
_entity.id
_entity.type
_entity.pdbx_description
1 polymer ?
#
loop_
_entity_poly.entity_id
_entity_poly.type
_entity_poly.pdbx_seq_one_letter_code
_entity_poly.pdbx_strand_id
1 'polypeptide(L)'
;MANPNIKKVRTSDLELKDRLVSIQRVTKVTKGGRTFSFSAIVVVGNENGIVGYGLGKASEVTSAIAKGVEDAKKNLVKIPVLHGTIPHTQEAHYSGSQVLLRPAAPGTGIIAGGAMRAVLESAGIHNVLAKSKGSSNPHNLVKATVAALLELRDAHSVAQMRGISLDKVFNG
;
A
#
# COMPACT_ATOMS: atom_id res chain seq x y z
N MET A 1 13.50 13.23 3.53
CA MET A 1 14.66 12.31 3.32
C MET A 1 14.15 11.08 2.60
N ALA A 2 14.76 10.67 1.49
CA ALA A 2 14.36 9.48 0.75
C ALA A 2 14.68 8.23 1.58
N ASN A 3 13.70 7.36 1.76
CA ASN A 3 13.85 6.11 2.52
C ASN A 3 14.75 5.15 1.71
N PRO A 4 15.91 4.71 2.19
CA PRO A 4 16.88 3.90 1.41
C PRO A 4 16.33 2.50 1.04
N ASN A 5 15.22 2.09 1.61
CA ASN A 5 14.59 0.78 1.38
C ASN A 5 13.62 0.74 0.18
N ILE A 6 13.42 1.84 -0.54
CA ILE A 6 12.50 1.85 -1.68
C ILE A 6 13.21 1.21 -2.89
N LYS A 7 13.13 -0.10 -3.00
CA LYS A 7 13.48 -0.81 -4.24
C LYS A 7 12.29 -0.74 -5.19
N LYS A 8 12.32 0.19 -6.16
CA LYS A 8 11.39 0.17 -7.29
C LYS A 8 11.61 -1.08 -8.12
N VAL A 9 10.56 -1.82 -8.39
CA VAL A 9 10.59 -3.09 -9.14
C VAL A 9 10.13 -2.82 -10.58
N ARG A 10 10.81 -3.41 -11.56
CA ARG A 10 10.40 -3.36 -12.97
C ARG A 10 9.27 -4.34 -13.23
N THR A 11 8.33 -3.95 -14.08
CA THR A 11 7.06 -4.66 -14.33
C THR A 11 7.14 -5.81 -15.34
N SER A 12 8.28 -6.03 -16.00
CA SER A 12 8.37 -6.86 -17.23
C SER A 12 7.96 -8.32 -17.07
N ASP A 13 8.00 -8.91 -15.87
CA ASP A 13 7.80 -10.35 -15.65
C ASP A 13 6.86 -10.69 -14.47
N LEU A 14 6.01 -9.75 -14.06
CA LEU A 14 5.16 -9.93 -12.88
C LEU A 14 3.69 -10.08 -13.28
N GLU A 15 3.06 -11.15 -12.82
CA GLU A 15 1.60 -11.23 -12.79
C GLU A 15 1.07 -10.28 -11.75
N LEU A 16 0.38 -9.24 -12.17
CA LEU A 16 -0.14 -8.18 -11.32
C LEU A 16 -1.66 -8.25 -11.32
N LYS A 17 -2.24 -8.30 -10.13
CA LYS A 17 -3.69 -8.16 -9.90
C LYS A 17 -3.99 -6.72 -9.50
N ASP A 18 -5.03 -6.15 -10.07
CA ASP A 18 -5.52 -4.82 -9.75
C ASP A 18 -6.75 -4.89 -8.84
N ARG A 19 -6.83 -3.94 -7.92
CA ARG A 19 -7.97 -3.79 -7.00
C ARG A 19 -8.41 -2.34 -6.95
N LEU A 20 -9.65 -2.08 -7.33
CA LEU A 20 -10.25 -0.77 -7.19
C LEU A 20 -10.63 -0.52 -5.72
N VAL A 21 -10.06 0.51 -5.12
CA VAL A 21 -10.33 0.88 -3.73
C VAL A 21 -11.54 1.82 -3.64
N SER A 22 -11.54 2.87 -4.45
CA SER A 22 -12.61 3.86 -4.46
C SER A 22 -12.69 4.58 -5.79
N ILE A 23 -13.90 4.92 -6.18
CA ILE A 23 -14.19 5.79 -7.32
C ILE A 23 -15.10 6.92 -6.87
N GLN A 24 -14.80 8.13 -7.30
CA GLN A 24 -15.57 9.31 -6.95
C GLN A 24 -15.82 10.17 -8.18
N ARG A 25 -17.07 10.62 -8.34
CA ARG A 25 -17.41 11.64 -9.33
C ARG A 25 -16.97 13.00 -8.80
N VAL A 26 -16.13 13.70 -9.56
CA VAL A 26 -15.62 15.04 -9.24
C VAL A 26 -16.09 16.04 -10.27
N THR A 27 -16.20 17.28 -9.88
CA THR A 27 -16.74 18.35 -10.74
C THR A 27 -15.77 19.52 -10.76
N LYS A 28 -15.51 20.03 -11.95
CA LYS A 28 -14.85 21.31 -12.17
C LYS A 28 -15.88 22.33 -12.65
N VAL A 29 -16.02 23.44 -11.94
CA VAL A 29 -16.91 24.54 -12.30
C VAL A 29 -16.14 25.52 -13.18
N THR A 30 -16.69 25.85 -14.34
CA THR A 30 -16.15 26.82 -15.31
C THR A 30 -17.22 27.87 -15.61
N LYS A 31 -16.88 28.95 -16.31
CA LYS A 31 -17.83 29.98 -16.75
C LYS A 31 -18.98 29.42 -17.60
N GLY A 32 -18.78 28.30 -18.29
CA GLY A 32 -19.78 27.63 -19.13
C GLY A 32 -20.60 26.54 -18.40
N GLY A 33 -20.36 26.32 -17.10
CA GLY A 33 -21.09 25.30 -16.32
C GLY A 33 -20.21 24.32 -15.58
N ARG A 34 -20.76 23.14 -15.26
CA ARG A 34 -20.10 22.08 -14.49
C ARG A 34 -19.61 20.96 -15.42
N THR A 35 -18.29 20.72 -15.42
CA THR A 35 -17.69 19.58 -16.14
C THR A 35 -17.44 18.45 -15.14
N PHE A 36 -18.04 17.30 -15.40
CA PHE A 36 -17.91 16.10 -14.55
C PHE A 36 -16.72 15.24 -15.01
N SER A 37 -16.07 14.60 -14.04
CA SER A 37 -15.02 13.62 -14.26
C SER A 37 -15.06 12.59 -13.15
N PHE A 38 -14.39 11.44 -13.34
CA PHE A 38 -14.24 10.41 -12.33
C PHE A 38 -12.79 10.36 -11.85
N SER A 39 -12.61 10.20 -10.55
CA SER A 39 -11.32 9.95 -9.93
C SER A 39 -11.34 8.56 -9.31
N ALA A 40 -10.41 7.70 -9.71
CA ALA A 40 -10.25 6.36 -9.18
C ALA A 40 -8.92 6.25 -8.43
N ILE A 41 -8.93 5.52 -7.30
CA ILE A 41 -7.72 5.05 -6.64
C ILE A 41 -7.67 3.53 -6.77
N VAL A 42 -6.56 3.05 -7.31
CA VAL A 42 -6.33 1.63 -7.61
C VAL A 42 -5.06 1.18 -6.92
N VAL A 43 -5.09 -0.04 -6.42
CA VAL A 43 -3.91 -0.74 -5.88
C VAL A 43 -3.60 -1.91 -6.80
N VAL A 44 -2.33 -2.11 -7.10
CA VAL A 44 -1.83 -3.21 -7.93
C VAL A 44 -0.77 -3.97 -7.15
N GLY A 45 -0.81 -5.30 -7.20
CA GLY A 45 0.19 -6.13 -6.52
C GLY A 45 0.25 -7.54 -7.08
N ASN A 46 1.28 -8.27 -6.69
CA ASN A 46 1.51 -9.66 -7.12
C ASN A 46 1.18 -10.68 -6.03
N GLU A 47 0.59 -10.25 -4.91
CA GLU A 47 0.31 -11.10 -3.74
C GLU A 47 1.58 -11.81 -3.19
N ASN A 48 2.76 -11.30 -3.51
CA ASN A 48 4.04 -11.87 -3.10
C ASN A 48 5.08 -10.79 -2.72
N GLY A 49 4.65 -9.82 -1.93
CA GLY A 49 5.50 -8.76 -1.39
C GLY A 49 5.74 -7.57 -2.32
N ILE A 50 5.02 -7.46 -3.44
CA ILE A 50 5.11 -6.29 -4.33
C ILE A 50 3.74 -5.63 -4.40
N VAL A 51 3.68 -4.34 -4.12
CA VAL A 51 2.45 -3.55 -4.19
C VAL A 51 2.75 -2.14 -4.69
N GLY A 52 1.79 -1.55 -5.37
CA GLY A 52 1.81 -0.16 -5.77
C GLY A 52 0.42 0.42 -5.76
N TYR A 53 0.32 1.73 -5.71
CA TYR A 53 -0.96 2.43 -5.84
C TYR A 53 -0.85 3.51 -6.91
N GLY A 54 -1.98 3.79 -7.55
CA GLY A 54 -2.07 4.81 -8.58
C GLY A 54 -3.40 5.56 -8.54
N LEU A 55 -3.36 6.76 -9.06
CA LEU A 55 -4.50 7.64 -9.17
C LEU A 55 -4.82 7.88 -10.65
N GLY A 56 -6.06 7.61 -11.04
CA GLY A 56 -6.54 7.88 -12.39
C GLY A 56 -7.68 8.89 -12.38
N LYS A 57 -7.70 9.77 -13.36
CA LYS A 57 -8.78 10.73 -13.58
C LYS A 57 -9.15 10.79 -15.06
N ALA A 58 -10.42 10.63 -15.37
CA ALA A 58 -10.96 10.71 -16.73
C ALA A 58 -12.43 11.11 -16.74
N SER A 59 -12.98 11.38 -17.93
CA SER A 59 -14.41 11.62 -18.14
C SER A 59 -15.25 10.36 -17.96
N GLU A 60 -14.67 9.17 -18.18
CA GLU A 60 -15.29 7.86 -18.05
C GLU A 60 -14.65 7.04 -16.92
N VAL A 61 -15.44 6.17 -16.30
CA VAL A 61 -15.02 5.31 -15.19
C VAL A 61 -13.92 4.33 -15.62
N THR A 62 -14.11 3.63 -16.72
CA THR A 62 -13.17 2.64 -17.27
C THR A 62 -11.82 3.26 -17.59
N SER A 63 -11.83 4.42 -18.24
CA SER A 63 -10.61 5.20 -18.57
C SER A 63 -9.90 5.72 -17.29
N ALA A 64 -10.65 6.08 -16.24
CA ALA A 64 -10.06 6.50 -14.97
C ALA A 64 -9.37 5.32 -14.26
N ILE A 65 -9.97 4.13 -14.28
CA ILE A 65 -9.39 2.91 -13.70
C ILE A 65 -8.12 2.53 -14.49
N ALA A 66 -8.17 2.46 -15.81
CA ALA A 66 -7.01 2.13 -16.65
C ALA A 66 -5.81 3.04 -16.37
N LYS A 67 -6.02 4.36 -16.30
CA LYS A 67 -4.99 5.33 -15.92
C LYS A 67 -4.46 5.11 -14.52
N GLY A 68 -5.33 4.75 -13.57
CA GLY A 68 -4.94 4.40 -12.20
C GLY A 68 -4.03 3.18 -12.15
N VAL A 69 -4.34 2.13 -12.92
CA VAL A 69 -3.52 0.92 -13.04
C VAL A 69 -2.15 1.23 -13.64
N GLU A 70 -2.09 2.03 -14.71
CA GLU A 70 -0.82 2.45 -15.31
C GLU A 70 0.06 3.25 -14.34
N ASP A 71 -0.55 4.17 -13.58
CA ASP A 71 0.16 4.94 -12.55
C ASP A 71 0.65 4.04 -11.41
N ALA A 72 -0.18 3.08 -10.95
CA ALA A 72 0.20 2.12 -9.92
C ALA A 72 1.40 1.24 -10.36
N LYS A 73 1.43 0.78 -11.62
CA LYS A 73 2.54 0.01 -12.19
C LYS A 73 3.88 0.76 -12.18
N LYS A 74 3.86 2.08 -12.29
CA LYS A 74 5.07 2.93 -12.20
C LYS A 74 5.60 3.07 -10.77
N ASN A 75 4.75 2.85 -9.77
CA ASN A 75 5.02 3.07 -8.36
C ASN A 75 5.06 1.76 -7.55
N LEU A 76 5.48 0.65 -8.18
CA LEU A 76 5.63 -0.63 -7.49
C LEU A 76 6.80 -0.60 -6.51
N VAL A 77 6.54 -1.09 -5.29
CA VAL A 77 7.52 -1.18 -4.21
C VAL A 77 7.54 -2.59 -3.64
N LYS A 78 8.72 -3.04 -3.18
CA LYS A 78 8.89 -4.33 -2.51
C LYS A 78 8.80 -4.15 -1.00
N ILE A 79 8.03 -5.04 -0.36
CA ILE A 79 7.72 -5.02 1.07
C ILE A 79 8.22 -6.32 1.71
N PRO A 80 8.78 -6.28 2.92
CA PRO A 80 9.14 -7.49 3.66
C PRO A 80 7.88 -8.18 4.19
N VAL A 81 7.60 -9.38 3.70
CA VAL A 81 6.52 -10.25 4.18
C VAL A 81 7.18 -11.48 4.80
N LEU A 82 6.80 -11.83 6.04
CA LEU A 82 7.35 -12.95 6.78
C LEU A 82 6.22 -13.94 7.12
N HIS A 83 6.27 -15.14 6.54
CA HIS A 83 5.25 -16.19 6.78
C HIS A 83 3.80 -15.71 6.65
N GLY A 84 3.53 -14.84 5.67
CA GLY A 84 2.19 -14.28 5.42
C GLY A 84 1.74 -13.20 6.41
N THR A 85 2.66 -12.68 7.25
CA THR A 85 2.43 -11.55 8.15
C THR A 85 3.54 -10.51 8.03
N ILE A 86 3.45 -9.43 8.82
CA ILE A 86 4.48 -8.38 8.90
C ILE A 86 5.47 -8.68 10.02
N PRO A 87 6.75 -8.27 9.91
CA PRO A 87 7.79 -8.59 10.88
C PRO A 87 7.59 -7.95 12.25
N HIS A 88 7.05 -6.75 12.33
CA HIS A 88 6.83 -6.02 13.59
C HIS A 88 5.67 -5.04 13.48
N THR A 89 5.23 -4.51 14.62
CA THR A 89 4.22 -3.44 14.68
C THR A 89 4.79 -2.16 14.07
N GLN A 90 4.01 -1.52 13.21
CA GLN A 90 4.38 -0.27 12.56
C GLN A 90 3.21 0.70 12.53
N GLU A 91 3.50 1.96 12.78
CA GLU A 91 2.57 3.07 12.59
C GLU A 91 3.13 4.02 11.55
N ALA A 92 2.25 4.55 10.71
CA ALA A 92 2.59 5.64 9.80
C ALA A 92 1.40 6.57 9.62
N HIS A 93 1.68 7.78 9.18
CA HIS A 93 0.65 8.76 8.88
C HIS A 93 0.85 9.35 7.49
N TYR A 94 -0.25 9.74 6.88
CA TYR A 94 -0.25 10.53 5.66
C TYR A 94 -1.39 11.56 5.74
N SER A 95 -1.02 12.85 5.72
CA SER A 95 -1.97 13.93 5.94
C SER A 95 -2.74 13.72 7.25
N GLY A 96 -4.06 13.78 7.27
CA GLY A 96 -4.89 13.57 8.46
C GLY A 96 -5.21 12.11 8.79
N SER A 97 -4.68 11.11 8.06
CA SER A 97 -4.89 9.69 8.32
C SER A 97 -3.67 9.06 8.98
N GLN A 98 -3.90 8.29 10.03
CA GLN A 98 -2.90 7.47 10.70
C GLN A 98 -3.29 5.99 10.60
N VAL A 99 -2.33 5.13 10.39
CA VAL A 99 -2.51 3.68 10.24
C VAL A 99 -1.60 2.97 11.24
N LEU A 100 -2.18 2.02 11.98
CA LEU A 100 -1.47 1.08 12.84
C LEU A 100 -1.58 -0.31 12.23
N LEU A 101 -0.43 -0.99 12.03
CA LEU A 101 -0.33 -2.37 11.60
C LEU A 101 0.33 -3.19 12.71
N ARG A 102 -0.26 -4.36 13.03
CA ARG A 102 0.31 -5.32 13.99
C ARG A 102 0.37 -6.71 13.37
N PRO A 103 1.45 -7.47 13.58
CA PRO A 103 1.52 -8.85 13.15
C PRO A 103 0.44 -9.68 13.86
N ALA A 104 -0.02 -10.74 13.20
CA ALA A 104 -1.02 -11.64 13.73
C ALA A 104 -0.62 -13.10 13.49
N ALA A 105 -1.11 -14.00 14.33
CA ALA A 105 -0.90 -15.43 14.19
C ALA A 105 -1.56 -15.98 12.91
N PRO A 106 -1.01 -17.07 12.33
CA PRO A 106 -1.65 -17.76 11.21
C PRO A 106 -3.10 -18.14 11.52
N GLY A 107 -4.00 -17.93 10.57
CA GLY A 107 -5.43 -18.16 10.71
C GLY A 107 -6.24 -16.97 11.21
N THR A 108 -5.61 -15.87 11.64
CA THR A 108 -6.32 -14.64 12.04
C THR A 108 -7.00 -13.95 10.87
N GLY A 109 -6.40 -14.02 9.68
CA GLY A 109 -6.87 -13.30 8.50
C GLY A 109 -6.50 -11.81 8.54
N ILE A 110 -7.04 -11.07 7.59
CA ILE A 110 -6.81 -9.62 7.47
C ILE A 110 -7.94 -8.87 8.18
N ILE A 111 -7.64 -8.32 9.35
CA ILE A 111 -8.58 -7.46 10.09
C ILE A 111 -8.22 -6.01 9.83
N ALA A 112 -8.83 -5.43 8.80
CA ALA A 112 -8.53 -4.09 8.30
C ALA A 112 -9.76 -3.42 7.68
N GLY A 113 -9.78 -2.09 7.66
CA GLY A 113 -10.75 -1.32 6.88
C GLY A 113 -10.54 -1.52 5.37
N GLY A 114 -11.59 -1.34 4.55
CA GLY A 114 -11.59 -1.71 3.13
C GLY A 114 -10.41 -1.17 2.32
N ALA A 115 -10.06 0.11 2.49
CA ALA A 115 -8.92 0.72 1.78
C ALA A 115 -7.57 0.10 2.17
N MET A 116 -7.37 -0.19 3.47
CA MET A 116 -6.16 -0.84 3.96
C MET A 116 -6.13 -2.32 3.56
N ARG A 117 -7.28 -3.01 3.63
CA ARG A 117 -7.41 -4.41 3.23
C ARG A 117 -6.98 -4.61 1.77
N ALA A 118 -7.42 -3.76 0.86
CA ALA A 118 -7.02 -3.84 -0.54
C ALA A 118 -5.50 -3.79 -0.73
N VAL A 119 -4.80 -2.92 0.02
CA VAL A 119 -3.32 -2.83 -0.02
C VAL A 119 -2.67 -4.09 0.56
N LEU A 120 -3.14 -4.57 1.72
CA LEU A 120 -2.56 -5.71 2.43
C LEU A 120 -2.75 -7.02 1.64
N GLU A 121 -3.93 -7.25 1.06
CA GLU A 121 -4.20 -8.38 0.18
C GLU A 121 -3.35 -8.34 -1.09
N SER A 122 -3.23 -7.18 -1.75
CA SER A 122 -2.39 -7.03 -2.95
C SER A 122 -0.90 -7.22 -2.65
N ALA A 123 -0.47 -6.94 -1.41
CA ALA A 123 0.89 -7.20 -0.94
C ALA A 123 1.17 -8.68 -0.59
N GLY A 124 0.12 -9.53 -0.50
CA GLY A 124 0.26 -10.94 -0.10
C GLY A 124 0.37 -11.15 1.41
N ILE A 125 -0.10 -10.20 2.20
CA ILE A 125 -0.21 -10.35 3.65
C ILE A 125 -1.54 -11.01 3.96
N HIS A 126 -1.52 -12.14 4.67
CA HIS A 126 -2.71 -12.93 4.97
C HIS A 126 -3.17 -12.79 6.43
N ASN A 127 -2.24 -12.47 7.34
CA ASN A 127 -2.53 -12.39 8.78
C ASN A 127 -2.01 -11.06 9.34
N VAL A 128 -2.92 -10.14 9.65
CA VAL A 128 -2.56 -8.82 10.15
C VAL A 128 -3.74 -8.16 10.86
N LEU A 129 -3.45 -7.44 11.94
CA LEU A 129 -4.39 -6.55 12.61
C LEU A 129 -4.05 -5.12 12.21
N ALA A 130 -5.01 -4.43 11.62
CA ALA A 130 -4.83 -3.06 11.16
C ALA A 130 -5.96 -2.14 11.64
N LYS A 131 -5.60 -0.94 12.06
CA LYS A 131 -6.57 0.08 12.48
C LYS A 131 -6.21 1.43 11.86
N SER A 132 -7.21 2.08 11.30
CA SER A 132 -7.12 3.48 10.89
C SER A 132 -7.57 4.39 12.01
N LYS A 133 -6.86 5.51 12.17
CA LYS A 133 -7.17 6.60 13.10
C LYS A 133 -7.21 7.91 12.31
N GLY A 134 -7.97 8.89 12.79
CA GLY A 134 -8.11 10.18 12.12
C GLY A 134 -8.99 10.11 10.87
N SER A 135 -8.55 10.69 9.77
CA SER A 135 -9.31 10.78 8.53
C SER A 135 -9.53 9.41 7.88
N SER A 136 -10.77 9.13 7.49
CA SER A 136 -11.16 7.91 6.76
C SER A 136 -11.08 8.04 5.22
N ASN A 137 -10.49 9.12 4.70
CA ASN A 137 -10.37 9.32 3.26
C ASN A 137 -9.55 8.17 2.62
N PRO A 138 -10.11 7.40 1.66
CA PRO A 138 -9.44 6.26 1.04
C PRO A 138 -8.09 6.60 0.40
N HIS A 139 -7.95 7.79 -0.20
CA HIS A 139 -6.69 8.24 -0.78
C HIS A 139 -5.58 8.37 0.26
N ASN A 140 -5.90 8.93 1.42
CA ASN A 140 -4.93 9.09 2.50
C ASN A 140 -4.61 7.75 3.17
N LEU A 141 -5.63 6.90 3.39
CA LEU A 141 -5.45 5.58 3.99
C LEU A 141 -4.55 4.66 3.16
N VAL A 142 -4.76 4.60 1.84
CA VAL A 142 -3.89 3.81 0.95
C VAL A 142 -2.44 4.29 1.04
N LYS A 143 -2.21 5.61 0.97
CA LYS A 143 -0.86 6.19 1.06
C LYS A 143 -0.21 5.95 2.41
N ALA A 144 -0.96 6.13 3.51
CA ALA A 144 -0.48 5.86 4.86
C ALA A 144 -0.14 4.38 5.07
N THR A 145 -0.97 3.46 4.52
CA THR A 145 -0.71 2.02 4.61
C THR A 145 0.55 1.63 3.86
N VAL A 146 0.74 2.13 2.63
CA VAL A 146 1.96 1.86 1.86
C VAL A 146 3.18 2.49 2.56
N ALA A 147 3.06 3.68 3.14
CA ALA A 147 4.13 4.28 3.93
C ALA A 147 4.51 3.40 5.14
N ALA A 148 3.52 2.89 5.90
CA ALA A 148 3.76 1.97 7.01
C ALA A 148 4.50 0.70 6.56
N LEU A 149 4.08 0.12 5.43
CA LEU A 149 4.72 -1.08 4.87
C LEU A 149 6.16 -0.84 4.39
N LEU A 150 6.47 0.36 3.90
CA LEU A 150 7.83 0.75 3.48
C LEU A 150 8.78 1.00 4.66
N GLU A 151 8.25 1.34 5.82
CA GLU A 151 9.01 1.53 7.05
C GLU A 151 9.33 0.22 7.78
N LEU A 152 8.72 -0.90 7.36
CA LEU A 152 9.02 -2.21 7.91
C LEU A 152 10.47 -2.61 7.66
N ARG A 153 11.08 -3.22 8.66
CA ARG A 153 12.45 -3.73 8.62
C ARG A 153 12.45 -5.22 8.88
N ASP A 154 13.10 -5.96 8.00
CA ASP A 154 13.34 -7.38 8.21
C ASP A 154 14.63 -7.59 9.03
N ALA A 155 14.76 -8.76 9.67
CA ALA A 155 15.91 -9.08 10.50
C ALA A 155 17.24 -9.06 9.70
N HIS A 156 17.20 -9.44 8.43
CA HIS A 156 18.38 -9.39 7.55
C HIS A 156 18.87 -7.97 7.32
N SER A 157 17.98 -7.04 7.02
CA SER A 157 18.30 -5.62 6.87
C SER A 157 18.89 -5.02 8.15
N VAL A 158 18.34 -5.41 9.31
CA VAL A 158 18.85 -4.95 10.61
C VAL A 158 20.23 -5.53 10.89
N ALA A 159 20.45 -6.83 10.66
CA ALA A 159 21.74 -7.49 10.80
C ALA A 159 22.82 -6.80 9.94
N GLN A 160 22.49 -6.56 8.67
CA GLN A 160 23.40 -5.90 7.74
C GLN A 160 23.73 -4.46 8.14
N MET A 161 22.74 -3.68 8.58
CA MET A 161 22.94 -2.31 9.04
C MET A 161 23.79 -2.22 10.32
N ARG A 162 23.65 -3.20 11.21
CA ARG A 162 24.40 -3.25 12.49
C ARG A 162 25.74 -3.99 12.37
N GLY A 163 26.02 -4.69 11.27
CA GLY A 163 27.21 -5.51 11.10
C GLY A 163 27.29 -6.70 12.05
N ILE A 164 26.14 -7.29 12.47
CA ILE A 164 26.04 -8.40 13.40
C ILE A 164 25.38 -9.62 12.74
N SER A 165 25.58 -10.81 13.33
CA SER A 165 24.90 -12.03 12.85
C SER A 165 23.40 -11.99 13.11
N LEU A 166 22.62 -12.78 12.34
CA LEU A 166 21.18 -12.90 12.54
C LEU A 166 20.81 -13.38 13.94
N ASP A 167 21.59 -14.35 14.47
CA ASP A 167 21.37 -14.89 15.82
C ASP A 167 21.43 -13.79 16.90
N LYS A 168 22.36 -12.83 16.74
CA LYS A 168 22.43 -11.67 17.65
C LYS A 168 21.30 -10.65 17.47
N VAL A 169 20.61 -10.65 16.34
CA VAL A 169 19.42 -9.80 16.17
C VAL A 169 18.24 -10.33 16.97
N PHE A 170 18.12 -11.66 17.10
CA PHE A 170 17.00 -12.29 17.81
C PHE A 170 17.27 -12.55 19.29
N ASN A 171 18.52 -12.85 19.65
CA ASN A 171 18.89 -13.30 20.99
C ASN A 171 19.67 -12.27 21.82
N GLY A 172 20.03 -11.14 21.23
CA GLY A 172 20.80 -10.05 21.90
C GLY A 172 22.30 -10.21 21.76
#